data_e00cc73ee0002bf630c3aad440d7a938
#
_entry.id   e00cc73ee0002bf630c3aad440d7a938
#
_cell.length_a   1.000
_cell.length_b   1.000
_cell.length_c   1.000
_cell.angle_alpha   90.00
_cell.angle_beta   90.00
_cell.angle_gamma   90.00
#
_symmetry.space_group_name_H-M   'P 1'
#
loop_
_entity.id
_entity.type
_entity.pdbx_description
1 polymer ?
#
loop_
_entity_poly.entity_id
_entity_poly.type
_entity_poly.pdbx_seq_one_letter_code
_entity_poly.pdbx_strand_id
1 'polypeptide(L)'
;MPKYLPNHSAAALAAVTPMLALTLAGCGSGDDEPSTRTAVGNLITYGSFGTSADIDCGRGKSLNVGGSNNTLKVFGDCASVSVTGADNTITLERVDGELTVVGLTNSVTYTAGQPAVDDSGVGNRVNRG
;
A
#
# COMPACT_ATOMS: atom_id res chain seq x y z
N MET A 1 66.59 32.77 0.24
CA MET A 1 65.97 32.48 0.10
C MET A 1 64.99 32.11 0.08
N PRO A 2 64.82 32.01 0.12
CA PRO A 2 63.85 31.63 0.06
C PRO A 2 63.02 31.23 0.06
N LYS A 3 62.62 31.01 0.11
CA LYS A 3 61.78 30.60 0.06
C LYS A 3 60.72 30.23 0.12
N TYR A 4 60.33 30.12 0.10
CA TYR A 4 59.35 29.77 0.08
C TYR A 4 58.38 29.45 0.10
N LEU A 5 58.16 29.44 0.13
CA LEU A 5 57.24 29.15 0.12
C LEU A 5 56.33 28.79 0.14
N PRO A 6 56.15 28.72 0.16
CA PRO A 6 55.28 28.32 0.21
C PRO A 6 54.40 28.00 0.22
N ASN A 7 53.97 27.92 0.15
CA ASN A 7 53.13 27.55 0.08
C ASN A 7 52.22 27.25 0.15
N HIS A 8 51.89 27.17 0.18
CA HIS A 8 51.13 26.90 0.16
C HIS A 8 50.24 26.51 0.20
N SER A 9 49.99 26.46 0.09
CA SER A 9 49.32 26.11 0.11
C SER A 9 48.40 25.76 0.20
N ALA A 10 48.06 25.70 0.20
CA ALA A 10 47.25 25.35 0.22
C ALA A 10 46.34 24.96 0.28
N ALA A 11 46.00 24.83 0.29
CA ALA A 11 45.26 24.51 0.33
C ALA A 11 44.26 24.12 0.28
N ALA A 12 43.83 24.03 0.21
CA ALA A 12 42.97 23.73 0.11
C ALA A 12 42.05 23.29 0.27
N LEU A 13 41.78 23.15 0.28
CA LEU A 13 41.03 22.82 0.42
C LEU A 13 40.00 22.46 0.28
N ALA A 14 39.58 22.29 0.14
CA ALA A 14 38.75 21.97 -0.08
C ALA A 14 37.76 21.48 0.32
N ALA A 15 37.49 21.35 0.59
CA ALA A 15 36.60 21.05 1.06
C ALA A 15 35.52 20.58 0.59
N VAL A 16 35.23 20.45 0.27
CA VAL A 16 34.31 19.99 -0.23
C VAL A 16 33.32 19.39 0.27
N THR A 17 32.83 19.31 0.52
CA THR A 17 31.85 18.87 1.03
C THR A 17 30.85 18.38 0.42
N PRO A 18 30.59 17.82 0.34
CA PRO A 18 29.69 17.19 -0.17
C PRO A 18 28.47 17.10 0.24
N MET A 19 27.88 17.21 0.23
CA MET A 19 26.87 17.16 0.56
C MET A 19 26.01 16.36 0.36
N LEU A 20 25.72 15.99 0.30
CA LEU A 20 24.99 15.26 0.28
C LEU A 20 23.78 15.21 0.07
N ALA A 21 23.44 15.16 -0.17
CA ALA A 21 22.44 15.09 -0.54
C ALA A 21 21.45 14.40 -0.25
N LEU A 22 21.10 14.10 -0.16
CA LEU A 22 20.26 13.53 0.14
C LEU A 22 19.24 13.25 -0.41
N THR A 23 18.98 13.22 -0.75
CA THR A 23 18.17 12.84 -1.31
C THR A 23 17.05 12.33 -1.02
N LEU A 24 16.66 12.31 -0.74
CA LEU A 24 15.64 11.94 -0.43
C LEU A 24 14.84 11.57 -1.23
N ALA A 25 14.89 11.65 -1.64
CA ALA A 25 14.25 11.40 -2.43
C ALA A 25 13.39 10.55 -2.40
N GLY A 26 13.52 9.99 -2.41
CA GLY A 26 12.80 9.12 -2.41
C GLY A 26 11.56 9.23 -2.34
N CYS A 27 11.25 9.58 -1.93
CA CYS A 27 10.13 9.66 -1.68
C CYS A 27 9.41 9.80 -2.68
N GLY A 28 9.11 9.64 -2.93
CA GLY A 28 8.34 9.76 -3.67
C GLY A 28 8.28 9.99 -4.68
N SER A 29 8.52 10.13 -4.87
CA SER A 29 8.61 10.24 -5.81
C SER A 29 7.63 10.12 -6.50
N GLY A 30 7.39 10.27 -6.67
CA GLY A 30 6.69 10.26 -7.45
C GLY A 30 5.59 9.96 -7.51
N ASP A 31 5.35 9.64 -7.45
CA ASP A 31 4.37 9.15 -7.50
C ASP A 31 3.41 9.68 -6.99
N ASP A 32 3.26 10.06 -6.53
CA ASP A 32 2.25 10.59 -6.11
C ASP A 32 1.09 9.91 -6.10
N GLU A 33 1.05 8.87 -6.16
CA GLU A 33 -0.02 8.19 -6.00
C GLU A 33 -0.49 8.12 -4.69
N PRO A 34 -1.61 8.43 -4.31
CA PRO A 34 -2.08 8.30 -2.96
C PRO A 34 -2.32 6.86 -2.60
N SER A 35 -2.33 5.98 -3.52
CA SER A 35 -2.57 4.60 -3.16
C SER A 35 -1.30 3.94 -2.69
N THR A 36 -1.41 3.15 -1.64
CA THR A 36 -0.30 2.42 -1.10
C THR A 36 -0.63 0.95 -1.12
N ARG A 37 0.13 0.23 -1.85
CA ARG A 37 -0.01 -1.21 -1.88
C ARG A 37 1.32 -1.81 -1.53
N THR A 38 1.34 -2.59 -0.47
CA THR A 38 2.55 -3.25 -0.01
C THR A 38 2.29 -4.74 0.04
N ALA A 39 3.19 -5.51 -0.49
CA ALA A 39 3.08 -6.96 -0.44
C ALA A 39 4.27 -7.50 0.32
N VAL A 40 4.02 -8.22 1.40
CA VAL A 40 5.06 -8.84 2.20
C VAL A 40 4.67 -10.30 2.38
N GLY A 41 5.47 -11.18 1.83
CA GLY A 41 5.15 -12.59 1.87
C GLY A 41 3.81 -12.82 1.19
N ASN A 42 2.87 -13.36 1.93
CA ASN A 42 1.54 -13.64 1.40
C ASN A 42 0.51 -12.61 1.82
N LEU A 43 0.94 -11.45 2.27
CA LEU A 43 0.02 -10.41 2.71
C LEU A 43 0.13 -9.20 1.82
N ILE A 44 -1.00 -8.75 1.31
CA ILE A 44 -1.09 -7.52 0.54
C ILE A 44 -1.86 -6.52 1.39
N THR A 45 -1.30 -5.35 1.57
CA THR A 45 -1.95 -4.28 2.31
C THR A 45 -2.23 -3.13 1.36
N TYR A 46 -3.46 -2.68 1.35
CA TYR A 46 -3.86 -1.56 0.51
C TYR A 46 -4.49 -0.49 1.38
N GLY A 47 -4.00 0.73 1.27
CA GLY A 47 -4.58 1.86 1.97
C GLY A 47 -4.53 3.09 1.09
N SER A 48 -5.65 3.77 0.94
CA SER A 48 -5.70 4.93 0.07
C SER A 48 -7.00 5.67 0.31
N PHE A 49 -7.17 6.77 -0.39
CA PHE A 49 -8.37 7.58 -0.28
C PHE A 49 -8.84 7.97 -1.67
N GLY A 50 -10.06 7.57 -2.00
CA GLY A 50 -10.68 7.99 -3.25
C GLY A 50 -10.02 7.44 -4.49
N THR A 51 -9.46 6.24 -4.42
CA THR A 51 -8.75 5.68 -5.56
C THR A 51 -9.44 4.44 -6.09
N SER A 52 -9.06 4.06 -7.30
CA SER A 52 -9.49 2.80 -7.90
C SER A 52 -8.26 1.99 -8.21
N ALA A 53 -8.30 0.71 -7.93
CA ALA A 53 -7.14 -0.14 -8.16
C ALA A 53 -7.56 -1.58 -8.41
N ASP A 54 -6.69 -2.30 -9.08
CA ASP A 54 -6.84 -3.73 -9.30
C ASP A 54 -5.77 -4.43 -8.45
N ILE A 55 -6.18 -5.46 -7.75
CA ILE A 55 -5.30 -6.20 -6.87
C ILE A 55 -5.40 -7.67 -7.23
N ASP A 56 -4.29 -8.37 -7.20
CA ASP A 56 -4.27 -9.78 -7.53
C ASP A 56 -3.78 -10.57 -6.33
N CYS A 57 -4.65 -11.37 -5.75
CA CYS A 57 -4.29 -12.25 -4.65
C CYS A 57 -3.50 -13.48 -5.09
N GLY A 58 -3.44 -13.73 -6.39
CA GLY A 58 -2.74 -14.88 -6.90
C GLY A 58 -3.40 -16.16 -6.41
N ARG A 59 -2.64 -16.97 -5.71
CA ARG A 59 -3.17 -18.23 -5.20
C ARG A 59 -3.01 -18.31 -3.72
N GLY A 60 -3.81 -17.58 -3.00
CA GLY A 60 -3.83 -17.72 -1.55
C GLY A 60 -3.17 -16.64 -0.77
N LYS A 61 -3.01 -15.47 -1.34
CA LYS A 61 -2.54 -14.34 -0.56
C LYS A 61 -3.69 -13.78 0.27
N SER A 62 -3.32 -13.11 1.34
CA SER A 62 -4.30 -12.43 2.18
C SER A 62 -4.28 -10.95 1.84
N LEU A 63 -5.42 -10.29 2.03
CA LEU A 63 -5.56 -8.90 1.66
C LEU A 63 -6.14 -8.11 2.82
N ASN A 64 -5.45 -7.02 3.17
CA ASN A 64 -5.97 -6.05 4.11
C ASN A 64 -6.28 -4.76 3.38
N VAL A 65 -7.47 -4.25 3.57
CA VAL A 65 -7.90 -3.02 2.94
C VAL A 65 -8.23 -2.00 4.01
N GLY A 66 -7.62 -0.83 3.92
CA GLY A 66 -7.96 0.31 4.76
C GLY A 66 -8.24 1.51 3.89
N GLY A 67 -8.37 2.67 4.52
CA GLY A 67 -8.64 3.88 3.77
C GLY A 67 -10.10 4.12 3.54
N SER A 68 -10.41 5.03 2.63
CA SER A 68 -11.79 5.44 2.42
C SER A 68 -12.09 5.72 0.97
N ASN A 69 -13.31 5.47 0.58
CA ASN A 69 -13.81 5.82 -0.76
C ASN A 69 -12.99 5.18 -1.89
N ASN A 70 -12.50 4.00 -1.66
CA ASN A 70 -11.76 3.29 -2.68
C ASN A 70 -12.66 2.33 -3.43
N THR A 71 -12.36 2.09 -4.68
CA THR A 71 -13.04 1.10 -5.50
C THR A 71 -12.02 0.09 -5.96
N LEU A 72 -12.14 -1.12 -5.49
CA LEU A 72 -11.13 -2.14 -5.74
C LEU A 72 -11.73 -3.32 -6.48
N LYS A 73 -10.97 -3.82 -7.44
CA LYS A 73 -11.28 -5.08 -8.09
C LYS A 73 -10.16 -6.03 -7.72
N VAL A 74 -10.53 -7.13 -7.12
CA VAL A 74 -9.55 -8.07 -6.59
C VAL A 74 -9.69 -9.38 -7.35
N PHE A 75 -8.61 -9.79 -7.97
CA PHE A 75 -8.58 -10.99 -8.79
C PHE A 75 -7.82 -12.10 -8.07
N GLY A 76 -8.01 -13.30 -8.54
CA GLY A 76 -7.31 -14.45 -7.99
C GLY A 76 -8.00 -15.01 -6.77
N ASP A 77 -7.29 -15.90 -6.09
CA ASP A 77 -7.84 -16.61 -4.94
C ASP A 77 -7.25 -16.00 -3.67
N CYS A 78 -8.08 -15.28 -2.94
CA CYS A 78 -7.64 -14.70 -1.68
C CYS A 78 -7.89 -15.70 -0.56
N ALA A 79 -6.91 -15.92 0.28
CA ALA A 79 -7.07 -16.82 1.42
C ALA A 79 -7.94 -16.16 2.48
N SER A 80 -7.67 -14.89 2.76
CA SER A 80 -8.50 -14.13 3.67
C SER A 80 -8.48 -12.67 3.28
N VAL A 81 -9.53 -11.97 3.58
CA VAL A 81 -9.67 -10.56 3.26
C VAL A 81 -10.19 -9.84 4.49
N SER A 82 -9.54 -8.75 4.85
CA SER A 82 -9.96 -7.94 5.97
C SER A 82 -10.15 -6.51 5.50
N VAL A 83 -11.30 -5.94 5.76
CA VAL A 83 -11.65 -4.59 5.36
C VAL A 83 -11.91 -3.77 6.60
N THR A 84 -11.14 -2.70 6.79
CA THR A 84 -11.24 -1.90 7.99
C THR A 84 -11.55 -0.43 7.74
N GLY A 85 -11.63 -0.02 6.52
CA GLY A 85 -11.87 1.39 6.20
C GLY A 85 -13.33 1.77 6.14
N ALA A 86 -13.61 2.83 5.39
CA ALA A 86 -14.96 3.33 5.28
C ALA A 86 -15.30 3.62 3.83
N ASP A 87 -16.56 3.39 3.49
CA ASP A 87 -17.07 3.72 2.15
C ASP A 87 -16.29 3.11 1.00
N ASN A 88 -15.73 1.95 1.22
CA ASN A 88 -15.00 1.26 0.15
C ASN A 88 -15.96 0.33 -0.60
N THR A 89 -15.73 0.20 -1.89
CA THR A 89 -16.45 -0.74 -2.73
C THR A 89 -15.44 -1.74 -3.24
N ILE A 90 -15.61 -2.99 -2.87
CA ILE A 90 -14.63 -4.03 -3.16
C ILE A 90 -15.33 -5.20 -3.84
N THR A 91 -14.81 -5.58 -5.00
CA THR A 91 -15.31 -6.74 -5.71
C THR A 91 -14.20 -7.79 -5.73
N LEU A 92 -14.50 -8.94 -5.19
CA LEU A 92 -13.54 -10.02 -5.06
C LEU A 92 -13.92 -11.17 -5.97
N GLU A 93 -12.93 -11.72 -6.64
CA GLU A 93 -13.20 -12.84 -7.51
C GLU A 93 -13.44 -14.10 -6.68
N ARG A 94 -12.55 -14.39 -5.73
CA ARG A 94 -12.70 -15.57 -4.91
C ARG A 94 -12.08 -15.36 -3.54
N VAL A 95 -12.77 -15.80 -2.51
CA VAL A 95 -12.25 -15.80 -1.14
C VAL A 95 -12.49 -17.19 -0.55
N ASP A 96 -11.45 -17.84 -0.10
CA ASP A 96 -11.57 -19.22 0.36
C ASP A 96 -11.72 -19.35 1.87
N GLY A 97 -11.03 -18.54 2.63
CA GLY A 97 -11.00 -18.70 4.08
C GLY A 97 -11.92 -17.76 4.82
N GLU A 98 -11.49 -16.54 5.02
CA GLU A 98 -12.23 -15.59 5.82
C GLU A 98 -12.45 -14.28 5.11
N LEU A 99 -13.59 -13.69 5.34
CA LEU A 99 -13.86 -12.35 4.86
C LEU A 99 -14.38 -11.56 6.06
N THR A 100 -13.56 -10.66 6.56
CA THR A 100 -13.88 -9.88 7.75
C THR A 100 -14.05 -8.42 7.35
N VAL A 101 -15.15 -7.83 7.76
CA VAL A 101 -15.41 -6.43 7.50
C VAL A 101 -15.70 -5.75 8.83
N VAL A 102 -14.82 -4.84 9.22
CA VAL A 102 -14.92 -4.19 10.52
C VAL A 102 -15.22 -2.70 10.38
N GLY A 103 -15.07 -2.15 9.22
CA GLY A 103 -15.22 -0.72 9.01
C GLY A 103 -16.65 -0.24 8.95
N LEU A 104 -16.83 0.86 8.23
CA LEU A 104 -18.12 1.53 8.15
C LEU A 104 -18.55 1.66 6.70
N THR A 105 -19.77 1.29 6.44
CA THR A 105 -20.41 1.57 5.14
C THR A 105 -19.62 1.04 3.95
N ASN A 106 -19.00 -0.09 4.11
CA ASN A 106 -18.28 -0.73 3.00
C ASN A 106 -19.22 -1.67 2.24
N SER A 107 -18.97 -1.80 0.96
CA SER A 107 -19.73 -2.72 0.13
C SER A 107 -18.76 -3.74 -0.45
N VAL A 108 -18.94 -4.99 -0.09
CA VAL A 108 -18.02 -6.05 -0.50
C VAL A 108 -18.82 -7.13 -1.21
N THR A 109 -18.38 -7.49 -2.40
CA THR A 109 -19.02 -8.55 -3.18
C THR A 109 -17.96 -9.57 -3.54
N TYR A 110 -18.23 -10.84 -3.33
CA TYR A 110 -17.34 -11.90 -3.79
C TYR A 110 -18.13 -12.86 -4.67
N THR A 111 -17.48 -13.43 -5.66
CA THR A 111 -18.16 -14.25 -6.65
C THR A 111 -18.02 -15.73 -6.36
N ALA A 112 -16.87 -16.16 -5.91
CA ALA A 112 -16.59 -17.58 -5.70
C ALA A 112 -15.98 -17.82 -4.33
N GLY A 113 -15.96 -19.07 -3.93
CA GLY A 113 -15.44 -19.48 -2.65
C GLY A 113 -16.55 -19.53 -1.59
N GLN A 114 -16.20 -20.03 -0.44
CA GLN A 114 -17.15 -20.10 0.68
C GLN A 114 -16.46 -19.61 1.93
N PRO A 115 -16.18 -18.33 2.01
CA PRO A 115 -15.49 -17.80 3.16
C PRO A 115 -16.40 -17.74 4.38
N ALA A 116 -15.79 -17.78 5.55
CA ALA A 116 -16.50 -17.46 6.77
C ALA A 116 -16.60 -15.94 6.80
N VAL A 117 -17.79 -15.42 6.76
CA VAL A 117 -18.03 -13.99 6.69
C VAL A 117 -18.29 -13.43 8.08
N ASP A 118 -17.53 -12.44 8.46
CA ASP A 118 -17.70 -11.78 9.74
C ASP A 118 -17.82 -10.29 9.46
N ASP A 119 -18.99 -9.74 9.70
CA ASP A 119 -19.25 -8.33 9.53
C ASP A 119 -19.50 -7.75 10.92
N SER A 120 -18.47 -7.19 11.51
CA SER A 120 -18.56 -6.61 12.83
C SER A 120 -18.65 -5.10 12.80
N GLY A 121 -18.70 -4.51 11.62
CA GLY A 121 -18.79 -3.07 11.51
C GLY A 121 -20.21 -2.57 11.47
N VAL A 122 -20.37 -1.37 10.95
CA VAL A 122 -21.67 -0.71 10.90
C VAL A 122 -21.98 -0.30 9.47
N GLY A 123 -23.16 -0.65 9.02
CA GLY A 123 -23.61 -0.23 7.70
C GLY A 123 -22.93 -0.91 6.54
N ASN A 124 -22.22 -1.97 6.80
CA ASN A 124 -21.52 -2.69 5.74
C ASN A 124 -22.48 -3.63 5.03
N ARG A 125 -22.14 -3.97 3.81
CA ARG A 125 -22.94 -4.86 3.02
C ARG A 125 -22.00 -5.87 2.38
N VAL A 126 -22.22 -7.14 2.68
CA VAL A 126 -21.39 -8.21 2.12
C VAL A 126 -22.31 -9.13 1.35
N ASN A 127 -22.05 -9.27 0.07
CA ASN A 127 -22.90 -10.07 -0.81
C ASN A 127 -22.08 -11.06 -1.60
N ARG A 128 -22.75 -12.15 -1.94
CA ARG A 128 -22.18 -13.08 -2.89
C ARG A 128 -22.78 -12.75 -4.24
N GLY A 129 -21.94 -12.43 -5.17
CA GLY A 129 -22.37 -12.00 -6.51
C GLY A 129 -22.60 -13.13 -7.47
#